data_2a748033c7a87127bd6bd12a38c439dd
#
_entry.id   2a748033c7a87127bd6bd12a38c439dd
#
_cell.length_a   1.000
_cell.length_b   1.000
_cell.length_c   1.000
_cell.angle_alpha   90.00
_cell.angle_beta   90.00
_cell.angle_gamma   90.00
#
_symmetry.space_group_name_H-M   'P 1'
#
loop_
_entity.id
_entity.type
_entity.pdbx_description
1 polymer ?
#
loop_
_entity_poly.entity_id
_entity_poly.type
_entity_poly.pdbx_seq_one_letter_code
_entity_poly.pdbx_strand_id
1 'polypeptide(L)'
;PSKIYIARLLGLDVFDPFGDRLGRLRDVVVLKRGFGAALAAGAHLRKGSEPVVVGIIIEVLGKKRVFMPMTRVRSIDASQIISTGLVNLRRFEQRNSETLVVGELFYRRVRLLDGSGDAVIEDVAIEQRRNGDWGVTELFVSRVSSSSGWRRRSKETLVVDWDQAMLSTELEPQAATAFVANHENSKPADLADAIHEMNDKRMVEIAAELQDERLADVLQELPEEDQVQILSYLADERAAQVLEEMEPDDAADLLI
;
A
#
# COMPACT_ATOMS: atom_id res chain seq x y z
N PRO A 1 8.46 -20.43 14.72
CA PRO A 1 8.20 -19.46 13.65
C PRO A 1 7.83 -18.12 14.27
N SER A 2 8.53 -17.06 13.84
CA SER A 2 8.32 -15.71 14.37
C SER A 2 7.24 -15.03 13.56
N LYS A 3 6.13 -14.70 14.21
CA LYS A 3 5.07 -13.89 13.62
C LYS A 3 5.51 -12.44 13.62
N ILE A 4 5.36 -11.75 12.49
CA ILE A 4 5.77 -10.35 12.31
C ILE A 4 4.58 -9.56 11.74
N TYR A 5 4.26 -8.44 12.36
CA TYR A 5 3.30 -7.49 11.86
C TYR A 5 3.97 -6.50 10.89
N ILE A 6 3.32 -6.26 9.74
CA ILE A 6 3.89 -5.46 8.65
C ILE A 6 4.16 -4.02 9.08
N ALA A 7 3.30 -3.41 9.89
CA ALA A 7 3.52 -2.05 10.39
C ALA A 7 4.86 -1.88 11.12
N ARG A 8 5.39 -2.95 11.75
CA ARG A 8 6.73 -2.93 12.39
C ARG A 8 7.89 -2.95 11.41
N LEU A 9 7.64 -3.43 10.21
CA LEU A 9 8.66 -3.54 9.17
C LEU A 9 8.78 -2.28 8.34
N LEU A 10 7.70 -1.47 8.28
CA LEU A 10 7.68 -0.28 7.45
C LEU A 10 8.76 0.72 7.86
N GLY A 11 9.50 1.21 6.88
CA GLY A 11 10.60 2.13 7.09
C GLY A 11 11.91 1.51 7.57
N LEU A 12 11.96 0.19 7.84
CA LEU A 12 13.21 -0.48 8.18
C LEU A 12 14.21 -0.39 7.03
N ASP A 13 15.46 -0.17 7.39
CA ASP A 13 16.55 -0.18 6.44
C ASP A 13 16.84 -1.61 5.95
N VAL A 14 17.11 -1.71 4.66
CA VAL A 14 17.46 -2.95 3.95
C VAL A 14 18.95 -2.87 3.59
N PHE A 15 19.70 -3.88 4.00
CA PHE A 15 21.13 -3.95 3.78
C PHE A 15 21.51 -5.12 2.86
N ASP A 16 22.62 -4.97 2.19
CA ASP A 16 23.26 -6.08 1.50
C ASP A 16 24.09 -6.96 2.48
N PRO A 17 24.68 -8.08 2.04
CA PRO A 17 25.49 -8.94 2.92
C PRO A 17 26.78 -8.28 3.44
N PHE A 18 27.21 -7.17 2.86
CA PHE A 18 28.43 -6.44 3.23
C PHE A 18 28.14 -5.28 4.19
N GLY A 19 26.88 -5.00 4.46
CA GLY A 19 26.43 -3.93 5.34
C GLY A 19 26.13 -2.61 4.62
N ASP A 20 26.15 -2.60 3.30
CA ASP A 20 25.77 -1.44 2.51
C ASP A 20 24.24 -1.31 2.47
N ARG A 21 23.76 -0.10 2.73
CA ARG A 21 22.33 0.18 2.74
C ARG A 21 21.80 0.25 1.31
N LEU A 22 20.81 -0.60 1.00
CA LEU A 22 20.13 -0.65 -0.29
C LEU A 22 18.95 0.31 -0.37
N GLY A 23 18.21 0.46 0.73
CA GLY A 23 17.00 1.29 0.76
C GLY A 23 16.18 1.08 2.02
N ARG A 24 14.90 1.43 1.97
CA ARG A 24 13.91 1.25 3.05
C ARG A 24 12.72 0.45 2.59
N LEU A 25 12.20 -0.40 3.47
CA LEU A 25 10.96 -1.12 3.22
C LEU A 25 9.76 -0.16 3.13
N ARG A 26 8.97 -0.30 2.06
CA ARG A 26 7.74 0.48 1.84
C ARG A 26 6.48 -0.38 1.79
N ASP A 27 6.55 -1.59 1.24
CA ASP A 27 5.40 -2.48 1.16
C ASP A 27 5.83 -3.95 1.08
N VAL A 28 4.87 -4.84 1.24
CA VAL A 28 5.02 -6.28 1.09
C VAL A 28 4.08 -6.78 0.01
N VAL A 29 4.62 -7.57 -0.92
CA VAL A 29 3.86 -8.11 -2.05
C VAL A 29 3.43 -9.54 -1.77
N VAL A 30 2.14 -9.80 -1.90
CA VAL A 30 1.55 -11.13 -1.73
C VAL A 30 0.86 -11.60 -3.00
N LEU A 31 0.87 -12.92 -3.26
CA LEU A 31 0.11 -13.52 -4.35
C LEU A 31 -1.31 -13.85 -3.92
N LYS A 32 -2.25 -13.49 -4.78
CA LYS A 32 -3.69 -13.78 -4.67
C LYS A 32 -4.00 -15.25 -5.01
N ARG A 33 -3.44 -16.24 -4.34
CA ARG A 33 -3.83 -17.64 -4.58
C ARG A 33 -5.30 -17.84 -4.19
N GLY A 34 -6.19 -17.89 -5.18
CA GLY A 34 -7.64 -17.98 -4.97
C GLY A 34 -8.33 -16.70 -4.48
N PHE A 35 -7.58 -15.66 -4.20
CA PHE A 35 -8.04 -14.39 -3.64
C PHE A 35 -8.83 -13.56 -4.66
N GLY A 36 -8.38 -13.52 -5.93
CA GLY A 36 -9.07 -12.78 -6.99
C GLY A 36 -10.45 -13.36 -7.33
N ALA A 37 -10.59 -14.68 -7.32
CA ALA A 37 -11.87 -15.35 -7.54
C ALA A 37 -12.80 -15.20 -6.31
N ALA A 38 -12.27 -15.25 -5.10
CA ALA A 38 -13.01 -15.03 -3.88
C ALA A 38 -13.46 -13.56 -3.74
N LEU A 39 -12.60 -12.62 -4.14
CA LEU A 39 -12.92 -11.18 -4.16
C LEU A 39 -14.06 -10.88 -5.15
N ALA A 40 -14.00 -11.46 -6.35
CA ALA A 40 -15.02 -11.26 -7.40
C ALA A 40 -16.37 -11.92 -7.07
N ALA A 41 -16.36 -12.99 -6.25
CA ALA A 41 -17.54 -13.78 -5.95
C ALA A 41 -18.14 -13.56 -4.56
N GLY A 42 -17.56 -12.69 -3.71
CA GLY A 42 -17.97 -12.58 -2.30
C GLY A 42 -17.82 -13.89 -1.53
N ALA A 43 -16.86 -14.72 -1.90
CA ALA A 43 -16.70 -16.06 -1.35
C ALA A 43 -15.82 -16.03 -0.09
N HIS A 44 -16.08 -16.99 0.81
CA HIS A 44 -15.28 -17.17 2.02
C HIS A 44 -13.82 -17.51 1.70
N LEU A 45 -12.90 -16.88 2.42
CA LEU A 45 -11.49 -17.26 2.41
C LEU A 45 -11.38 -18.69 2.99
N ARG A 46 -10.85 -19.60 2.20
CA ARG A 46 -10.73 -21.00 2.66
C ARG A 46 -9.44 -21.20 3.44
N LYS A 47 -9.47 -22.02 4.47
CA LYS A 47 -8.25 -22.47 5.16
C LYS A 47 -7.29 -23.09 4.14
N GLY A 48 -6.04 -22.60 4.12
CA GLY A 48 -5.05 -23.00 3.12
C GLY A 48 -4.99 -22.10 1.89
N SER A 49 -5.84 -21.05 1.82
CA SER A 49 -5.81 -20.02 0.76
C SER A 49 -5.09 -18.74 1.19
N GLU A 50 -4.37 -18.81 2.32
CA GLU A 50 -3.64 -17.65 2.82
C GLU A 50 -2.66 -17.15 1.76
N PRO A 51 -2.61 -15.83 1.51
CA PRO A 51 -1.69 -15.25 0.55
C PRO A 51 -0.24 -15.58 0.90
N VAL A 52 0.56 -15.85 -0.13
CA VAL A 52 1.99 -16.10 0.02
C VAL A 52 2.74 -14.81 -0.25
N VAL A 53 3.65 -14.45 0.65
CA VAL A 53 4.55 -13.31 0.46
C VAL A 53 5.59 -13.67 -0.61
N VAL A 54 5.63 -12.93 -1.70
CA VAL A 54 6.55 -13.17 -2.82
C VAL A 54 7.71 -12.20 -2.86
N GLY A 55 7.59 -11.06 -2.20
CA GLY A 55 8.65 -10.07 -2.14
C GLY A 55 8.27 -8.85 -1.31
N ILE A 56 9.19 -7.93 -1.28
CA ILE A 56 9.07 -6.64 -0.63
C ILE A 56 9.34 -5.52 -1.62
N ILE A 57 8.73 -4.36 -1.40
CA ILE A 57 9.03 -3.13 -2.12
C ILE A 57 9.98 -2.32 -1.26
N ILE A 58 11.11 -1.96 -1.81
CA ILE A 58 12.08 -1.09 -1.16
C ILE A 58 12.21 0.22 -1.94
N GLU A 59 12.34 1.30 -1.22
CA GLU A 59 12.67 2.60 -1.77
C GLU A 59 14.18 2.80 -1.71
N VAL A 60 14.79 2.89 -2.88
CA VAL A 60 16.23 3.11 -3.03
C VAL A 60 16.55 4.60 -3.21
N LEU A 61 17.82 4.95 -3.35
CA LEU A 61 18.26 6.31 -3.68
C LEU A 61 17.47 6.87 -4.88
N GLY A 62 17.08 8.15 -4.80
CA GLY A 62 16.23 8.79 -5.80
C GLY A 62 14.74 8.52 -5.62
N LYS A 63 14.33 8.03 -4.44
CA LYS A 63 12.92 7.69 -4.09
C LYS A 63 12.29 6.63 -5.02
N LYS A 64 13.11 5.89 -5.75
CA LYS A 64 12.66 4.84 -6.67
C LYS A 64 12.22 3.59 -5.92
N ARG A 65 11.03 3.08 -6.22
CA ARG A 65 10.50 1.83 -5.66
C ARG A 65 10.88 0.64 -6.52
N VAL A 66 11.54 -0.34 -5.93
CA VAL A 66 12.00 -1.56 -6.60
C VAL A 66 11.54 -2.81 -5.87
N PHE A 67 11.32 -3.88 -6.61
CA PHE A 67 10.89 -5.16 -6.06
C PHE A 67 12.09 -6.04 -5.69
N MET A 68 12.06 -6.55 -4.46
CA MET A 68 12.99 -7.58 -4.00
C MET A 68 12.22 -8.87 -3.69
N PRO A 69 12.44 -9.96 -4.43
CA PRO A 69 11.77 -11.22 -4.15
C PRO A 69 12.19 -11.79 -2.78
N MET A 70 11.28 -12.49 -2.09
CA MET A 70 11.57 -13.11 -0.78
C MET A 70 12.75 -14.07 -0.80
N THR A 71 13.04 -14.70 -1.94
CA THR A 71 14.23 -15.54 -2.12
C THR A 71 15.56 -14.78 -2.00
N ARG A 72 15.51 -13.46 -2.08
CA ARG A 72 16.63 -12.54 -1.88
C ARG A 72 16.69 -11.94 -0.49
N VAL A 73 15.68 -12.16 0.34
CA VAL A 73 15.66 -11.75 1.75
C VAL A 73 16.28 -12.86 2.58
N ARG A 74 17.42 -12.58 3.19
CA ARG A 74 18.18 -13.55 4.02
C ARG A 74 17.61 -13.61 5.44
N SER A 75 17.33 -12.45 6.03
CA SER A 75 16.76 -12.34 7.37
C SER A 75 15.95 -11.06 7.53
N ILE A 76 14.93 -11.16 8.37
CA ILE A 76 14.12 -10.04 8.84
C ILE A 76 14.23 -10.05 10.37
N ASP A 77 14.70 -8.97 10.95
CA ASP A 77 14.70 -8.76 12.39
C ASP A 77 13.99 -7.45 12.77
N ALA A 78 13.95 -7.13 14.06
CA ALA A 78 13.20 -5.98 14.56
C ALA A 78 13.76 -4.60 14.15
N SER A 79 14.99 -4.57 13.63
CA SER A 79 15.72 -3.33 13.34
C SER A 79 16.13 -3.17 11.89
N GLN A 80 16.22 -4.27 11.13
CA GLN A 80 16.76 -4.26 9.78
C GLN A 80 16.34 -5.49 8.98
N ILE A 81 16.48 -5.40 7.67
CA ILE A 81 16.32 -6.50 6.73
C ILE A 81 17.66 -6.71 6.02
N ILE A 82 18.12 -7.96 5.94
CA ILE A 82 19.36 -8.31 5.25
C ILE A 82 19.02 -9.09 3.99
N SER A 83 19.53 -8.63 2.85
CA SER A 83 19.39 -9.29 1.57
C SER A 83 20.56 -10.25 1.29
N THR A 84 20.41 -11.06 0.24
CA THR A 84 21.47 -11.94 -0.26
C THR A 84 22.41 -11.29 -1.28
N GLY A 85 22.21 -10.00 -1.61
CA GLY A 85 23.04 -9.27 -2.56
C GLY A 85 22.25 -8.49 -3.61
N LEU A 86 22.61 -8.63 -4.89
CA LEU A 86 22.14 -7.79 -5.98
C LEU A 86 20.62 -7.58 -6.06
N VAL A 87 20.21 -6.31 -6.17
CA VAL A 87 18.83 -5.87 -6.37
C VAL A 87 18.64 -5.43 -7.81
N ASN A 88 17.54 -5.83 -8.42
CA ASN A 88 17.15 -5.29 -9.70
C ASN A 88 16.58 -3.88 -9.50
N LEU A 89 17.23 -2.87 -10.05
CA LEU A 89 16.85 -1.46 -9.91
C LEU A 89 15.74 -1.02 -10.88
N ARG A 90 15.06 -1.97 -11.55
CA ARG A 90 13.87 -1.60 -12.32
C ARG A 90 12.77 -1.14 -11.38
N ARG A 91 12.03 -0.10 -11.78
CA ARG A 91 10.84 0.35 -11.07
C ARG A 91 9.88 -0.83 -10.91
N PHE A 92 9.26 -0.94 -9.76
CA PHE A 92 8.23 -1.94 -9.50
C PHE A 92 6.97 -1.64 -10.30
N GLU A 93 6.48 -2.64 -11.00
CA GLU A 93 5.19 -2.63 -11.67
C GLU A 93 4.36 -3.79 -11.13
N GLN A 94 3.23 -3.47 -10.51
CA GLN A 94 2.35 -4.47 -9.90
C GLN A 94 1.66 -5.33 -10.97
N ARG A 95 1.73 -6.65 -10.82
CA ARG A 95 1.00 -7.58 -11.68
C ARG A 95 -0.42 -7.83 -11.15
N ASN A 96 -1.35 -8.21 -12.04
CA ASN A 96 -2.75 -8.48 -11.67
C ASN A 96 -2.92 -9.58 -10.61
N SER A 97 -1.97 -10.51 -10.49
CA SER A 97 -1.97 -11.57 -9.48
C SER A 97 -1.41 -11.16 -8.12
N GLU A 98 -0.81 -9.98 -8.04
CA GLU A 98 -0.16 -9.44 -6.86
C GLU A 98 -1.10 -8.51 -6.10
N THR A 99 -0.91 -8.45 -4.77
CA THR A 99 -1.58 -7.49 -3.90
C THR A 99 -0.52 -6.87 -3.00
N LEU A 100 -0.58 -5.57 -2.86
CA LEU A 100 0.23 -4.80 -1.92
C LEU A 100 -0.44 -4.79 -0.55
N VAL A 101 0.30 -5.18 0.48
CA VAL A 101 -0.29 -5.26 1.83
C VAL A 101 -0.62 -3.87 2.36
N VAL A 102 0.32 -2.95 2.33
CA VAL A 102 0.09 -1.57 2.81
C VAL A 102 -0.85 -0.84 1.86
N GLY A 103 -0.59 -0.94 0.57
CA GLY A 103 -1.34 -0.21 -0.42
C GLY A 103 -2.76 -0.68 -0.68
N GLU A 104 -3.06 -1.96 -0.46
CA GLU A 104 -4.37 -2.52 -0.85
C GLU A 104 -5.10 -3.24 0.28
N LEU A 105 -4.39 -3.73 1.32
CA LEU A 105 -5.05 -4.41 2.45
C LEU A 105 -5.24 -3.51 3.66
N PHE A 106 -4.28 -2.63 3.97
CA PHE A 106 -4.45 -1.67 5.07
C PHE A 106 -5.66 -0.78 4.81
N TYR A 107 -6.42 -0.53 5.88
CA TYR A 107 -7.65 0.27 5.88
C TYR A 107 -8.79 -0.28 5.03
N ARG A 108 -8.67 -1.52 4.52
CA ARG A 108 -9.75 -2.18 3.79
C ARG A 108 -10.78 -2.73 4.76
N ARG A 109 -12.06 -2.66 4.35
CA ARG A 109 -13.16 -3.27 5.09
C ARG A 109 -13.17 -4.78 4.90
N VAL A 110 -13.41 -5.47 5.99
CA VAL A 110 -13.64 -6.91 6.04
C VAL A 110 -14.91 -7.19 6.83
N ARG A 111 -15.61 -8.25 6.45
CA ARG A 111 -16.70 -8.81 7.24
C ARG A 111 -16.17 -9.98 8.04
N LEU A 112 -16.41 -9.96 9.35
CA LEU A 112 -16.02 -11.05 10.24
C LEU A 112 -17.01 -12.19 10.16
N LEU A 113 -16.51 -13.43 10.04
CA LEU A 113 -17.34 -14.62 9.84
C LEU A 113 -18.01 -15.11 11.13
N ASP A 114 -17.59 -14.62 12.28
CA ASP A 114 -18.21 -14.89 13.58
C ASP A 114 -19.56 -14.15 13.78
N GLY A 115 -19.98 -13.36 12.78
CA GLY A 115 -21.20 -12.56 12.82
C GLY A 115 -21.08 -11.26 13.58
N SER A 116 -19.89 -10.87 14.06
CA SER A 116 -19.67 -9.62 14.79
C SER A 116 -19.69 -8.34 13.91
N GLY A 117 -19.86 -8.52 12.59
CA GLY A 117 -20.06 -7.41 11.63
C GLY A 117 -18.81 -7.03 10.85
N ASP A 118 -18.77 -5.77 10.42
CA ASP A 118 -17.69 -5.24 9.60
C ASP A 118 -16.58 -4.64 10.46
N ALA A 119 -15.35 -4.77 9.99
CA ALA A 119 -14.16 -4.22 10.61
C ALA A 119 -13.23 -3.64 9.53
N VAL A 120 -12.22 -2.90 9.95
CA VAL A 120 -11.20 -2.31 9.07
C VAL A 120 -9.84 -2.92 9.42
N ILE A 121 -9.08 -3.33 8.40
CA ILE A 121 -7.73 -3.85 8.58
C ILE A 121 -6.80 -2.70 8.97
N GLU A 122 -6.14 -2.83 10.12
CA GLU A 122 -5.14 -1.87 10.62
C GLU A 122 -3.71 -2.38 10.40
N ASP A 123 -3.51 -3.71 10.45
CA ASP A 123 -2.22 -4.36 10.23
C ASP A 123 -2.42 -5.80 9.77
N VAL A 124 -1.36 -6.38 9.21
CA VAL A 124 -1.34 -7.75 8.70
C VAL A 124 -0.14 -8.48 9.28
N ALA A 125 -0.35 -9.69 9.81
CA ALA A 125 0.72 -10.54 10.29
C ALA A 125 1.16 -11.53 9.22
N ILE A 126 2.47 -11.68 9.10
CA ILE A 126 3.12 -12.70 8.28
C ILE A 126 3.94 -13.65 9.14
N GLU A 127 4.03 -14.90 8.72
CA GLU A 127 4.79 -15.93 9.42
C GLU A 127 5.54 -16.82 8.42
N GLN A 128 6.75 -17.20 8.79
CA GLN A 128 7.51 -18.16 7.98
C GLN A 128 7.01 -19.58 8.22
N ARG A 129 6.59 -20.24 7.17
CA ARG A 129 6.12 -21.62 7.19
C ARG A 129 7.28 -22.62 7.26
N ARG A 130 7.00 -23.88 7.59
CA ARG A 130 8.01 -24.95 7.67
C ARG A 130 8.75 -25.22 6.36
N ASN A 131 8.13 -24.91 5.21
CA ASN A 131 8.74 -25.02 3.89
C ASN A 131 9.63 -23.82 3.51
N GLY A 132 9.78 -22.84 4.42
CA GLY A 132 10.55 -21.63 4.21
C GLY A 132 9.77 -20.47 3.60
N ASP A 133 8.58 -20.70 3.05
CA ASP A 133 7.72 -19.65 2.49
C ASP A 133 7.14 -18.77 3.60
N TRP A 134 6.94 -17.51 3.30
CA TRP A 134 6.22 -16.57 4.15
C TRP A 134 4.76 -16.49 3.71
N GLY A 135 3.85 -16.48 4.65
CA GLY A 135 2.41 -16.36 4.39
C GLY A 135 1.73 -15.40 5.35
N VAL A 136 0.63 -14.82 4.89
CA VAL A 136 -0.26 -14.05 5.76
C VAL A 136 -0.98 -15.03 6.68
N THR A 137 -1.04 -14.71 7.98
CA THR A 137 -1.70 -15.59 8.98
C THR A 137 -2.85 -14.91 9.67
N GLU A 138 -2.70 -13.66 10.05
CA GLU A 138 -3.67 -12.92 10.84
C GLU A 138 -3.83 -11.50 10.34
N LEU A 139 -4.99 -10.95 10.65
CA LEU A 139 -5.33 -9.55 10.48
C LEU A 139 -5.53 -8.91 11.85
N PHE A 140 -4.91 -7.76 12.07
CA PHE A 140 -5.26 -6.87 13.16
C PHE A 140 -6.31 -5.89 12.63
N VAL A 141 -7.50 -5.95 13.19
CA VAL A 141 -8.66 -5.20 12.70
C VAL A 141 -9.23 -4.31 13.78
N SER A 142 -9.86 -3.21 13.37
CA SER A 142 -10.62 -2.34 14.24
C SER A 142 -12.08 -2.26 13.78
N ARG A 143 -12.99 -2.17 14.73
CA ARG A 143 -14.40 -1.87 14.47
C ARG A 143 -14.87 -0.70 15.29
N VAL A 144 -15.79 0.06 14.72
CA VAL A 144 -16.46 1.15 15.44
C VAL A 144 -17.75 0.59 16.00
N SER A 145 -17.84 0.48 17.31
CA SER A 145 -19.09 0.11 17.97
C SER A 145 -20.11 1.23 17.78
N SER A 146 -21.17 0.94 17.02
CA SER A 146 -22.34 1.81 16.91
C SER A 146 -23.28 1.56 18.09
N SER A 147 -22.85 1.81 19.32
CA SER A 147 -23.77 1.86 20.43
C SER A 147 -24.59 3.15 20.32
N SER A 148 -25.89 2.99 20.09
CA SER A 148 -26.91 4.02 20.18
C SER A 148 -26.87 4.62 21.60
N GLY A 149 -26.33 5.84 21.72
CA GLY A 149 -26.30 6.58 22.97
C GLY A 149 -25.12 7.56 23.05
N TRP A 150 -25.25 8.60 23.84
CA TRP A 150 -24.29 9.69 24.07
C TRP A 150 -22.92 9.26 24.65
N ARG A 151 -22.52 7.99 24.47
CA ARG A 151 -21.22 7.47 24.91
C ARG A 151 -20.22 7.48 23.77
N ARG A 152 -18.99 7.91 24.07
CA ARG A 152 -17.82 7.92 23.19
C ARG A 152 -17.79 6.67 22.31
N ARG A 153 -17.66 6.85 20.98
CA ARG A 153 -17.32 5.78 20.06
C ARG A 153 -16.02 5.14 20.52
N SER A 154 -16.07 3.95 21.08
CA SER A 154 -14.86 3.21 21.43
C SER A 154 -14.43 2.39 20.20
N LYS A 155 -13.19 2.59 19.79
CA LYS A 155 -12.54 1.75 18.77
C LYS A 155 -12.15 0.44 19.46
N GLU A 156 -12.79 -0.65 19.07
CA GLU A 156 -12.44 -1.99 19.53
C GLU A 156 -11.48 -2.62 18.53
N THR A 157 -10.38 -3.18 19.02
CA THR A 157 -9.37 -3.84 18.18
C THR A 157 -9.37 -5.34 18.44
N LEU A 158 -9.23 -6.13 17.38
CA LEU A 158 -9.26 -7.59 17.42
C LEU A 158 -8.14 -8.15 16.53
N VAL A 159 -7.66 -9.33 16.90
CA VAL A 159 -6.81 -10.15 16.03
C VAL A 159 -7.68 -11.29 15.53
N VAL A 160 -7.74 -11.46 14.21
CA VAL A 160 -8.53 -12.52 13.57
C VAL A 160 -7.65 -13.30 12.60
N ASP A 161 -7.85 -14.60 12.52
CA ASP A 161 -7.18 -15.42 11.51
C ASP A 161 -7.62 -14.96 10.12
N TRP A 162 -6.73 -15.09 9.13
CA TRP A 162 -7.01 -14.71 7.75
C TRP A 162 -8.32 -15.34 7.21
N ASP A 163 -8.57 -16.60 7.52
CA ASP A 163 -9.74 -17.36 7.07
C ASP A 163 -11.04 -17.01 7.81
N GLN A 164 -10.97 -16.19 8.86
CA GLN A 164 -12.13 -15.69 9.63
C GLN A 164 -12.64 -14.33 9.15
N ALA A 165 -12.05 -13.79 8.09
CA ALA A 165 -12.46 -12.53 7.49
C ALA A 165 -12.82 -12.71 6.02
N MET A 166 -13.80 -11.96 5.55
CA MET A 166 -14.16 -11.84 4.15
C MET A 166 -13.91 -10.42 3.70
N LEU A 167 -13.06 -10.24 2.70
CA LEU A 167 -12.79 -8.90 2.16
C LEU A 167 -14.03 -8.37 1.45
N SER A 168 -14.39 -7.12 1.74
CA SER A 168 -15.45 -6.44 1.02
C SER A 168 -15.02 -6.25 -0.46
N THR A 169 -15.96 -6.57 -1.36
CA THR A 169 -15.77 -6.35 -2.80
C THR A 169 -15.95 -4.88 -3.20
N GLU A 170 -16.54 -4.08 -2.32
CA GLU A 170 -16.66 -2.66 -2.54
C GLU A 170 -15.28 -2.01 -2.46
N LEU A 171 -14.68 -1.79 -3.62
CA LEU A 171 -13.65 -0.77 -3.81
C LEU A 171 -14.33 0.54 -3.44
N GLU A 172 -14.03 1.09 -2.27
CA GLU A 172 -14.61 2.37 -1.87
C GLU A 172 -13.95 3.50 -2.67
N PRO A 173 -14.67 4.08 -3.67
CA PRO A 173 -14.28 5.37 -4.24
C PRO A 173 -14.21 6.45 -3.15
N GLN A 174 -15.02 6.28 -2.10
CA GLN A 174 -15.10 7.16 -0.93
C GLN A 174 -13.77 7.38 -0.20
N ALA A 175 -12.82 6.47 -0.31
CA ALA A 175 -11.57 6.62 0.41
C ALA A 175 -10.64 7.67 -0.22
N ALA A 176 -10.62 7.84 -1.55
CA ALA A 176 -9.87 8.92 -2.20
C ALA A 176 -10.53 10.27 -1.95
N THR A 177 -11.85 10.36 -2.14
CA THR A 177 -12.64 11.57 -1.86
C THR A 177 -12.51 11.98 -0.38
N ALA A 178 -12.59 11.02 0.56
CA ALA A 178 -12.41 11.30 1.98
C ALA A 178 -10.97 11.76 2.32
N PHE A 179 -9.96 11.19 1.66
CA PHE A 179 -8.58 11.62 1.82
C PHE A 179 -8.40 13.06 1.34
N VAL A 180 -8.88 13.40 0.15
CA VAL A 180 -8.83 14.77 -0.42
C VAL A 180 -9.55 15.76 0.50
N ALA A 181 -10.75 15.43 0.98
CA ALA A 181 -11.50 16.27 1.90
C ALA A 181 -10.76 16.52 3.23
N ASN A 182 -10.10 15.49 3.78
CA ASN A 182 -9.31 15.64 5.01
C ASN A 182 -8.03 16.47 4.83
N HIS A 183 -7.54 16.60 3.59
CA HIS A 183 -6.33 17.35 3.25
C HIS A 183 -6.62 18.63 2.48
N GLU A 184 -7.86 19.10 2.45
CA GLU A 184 -8.26 20.30 1.72
C GLU A 184 -7.42 21.53 2.07
N ASN A 185 -7.05 21.69 3.34
CA ASN A 185 -6.24 22.79 3.85
C ASN A 185 -4.75 22.47 4.01
N SER A 186 -4.29 21.30 3.57
CA SER A 186 -2.87 20.94 3.62
C SER A 186 -2.07 21.72 2.59
N LYS A 187 -0.80 22.02 2.88
CA LYS A 187 0.10 22.60 1.90
C LYS A 187 0.38 21.59 0.78
N PRO A 188 0.67 22.04 -0.46
CA PRO A 188 1.02 21.14 -1.56
C PRO A 188 2.14 20.15 -1.22
N ALA A 189 3.22 20.61 -0.60
CA ALA A 189 4.34 19.76 -0.18
C ALA A 189 3.93 18.68 0.82
N ASP A 190 3.11 19.01 1.84
CA ASP A 190 2.63 18.04 2.84
C ASP A 190 1.71 16.98 2.19
N LEU A 191 0.92 17.41 1.21
CA LEU A 191 0.04 16.53 0.46
C LEU A 191 0.83 15.63 -0.50
N ALA A 192 1.85 16.17 -1.15
CA ALA A 192 2.77 15.42 -2.01
C ALA A 192 3.51 14.34 -1.22
N ASP A 193 4.04 14.66 -0.04
CA ASP A 193 4.68 13.68 0.84
C ASP A 193 3.70 12.55 1.23
N ALA A 194 2.47 12.90 1.60
CA ALA A 194 1.45 11.92 1.95
C ALA A 194 1.06 11.02 0.76
N ILE A 195 0.99 11.58 -0.45
CA ILE A 195 0.68 10.84 -1.69
C ILE A 195 1.88 9.96 -2.07
N HIS A 196 3.10 10.47 -1.97
CA HIS A 196 4.32 9.71 -2.26
C HIS A 196 4.47 8.45 -1.39
N GLU A 197 4.04 8.50 -0.13
CA GLU A 197 4.05 7.35 0.78
C GLU A 197 3.06 6.23 0.38
N MET A 198 2.13 6.51 -0.53
CA MET A 198 1.12 5.55 -0.98
C MET A 198 1.64 4.66 -2.11
N ASN A 199 0.91 3.58 -2.41
CA ASN A 199 1.16 2.81 -3.63
C ASN A 199 0.69 3.56 -4.88
N ASP A 200 1.20 3.16 -6.03
CA ASP A 200 0.95 3.78 -7.32
C ASP A 200 -0.55 3.88 -7.65
N LYS A 201 -1.33 2.83 -7.37
CA LYS A 201 -2.77 2.81 -7.62
C LYS A 201 -3.51 3.84 -6.78
N ARG A 202 -3.17 3.92 -5.49
CA ARG A 202 -3.80 4.86 -4.57
C ARG A 202 -3.41 6.30 -4.88
N MET A 203 -2.16 6.52 -5.24
CA MET A 203 -1.64 7.81 -5.68
C MET A 203 -2.44 8.34 -6.89
N VAL A 204 -2.67 7.49 -7.89
CA VAL A 204 -3.45 7.84 -9.09
C VAL A 204 -4.92 8.08 -8.75
N GLU A 205 -5.55 7.25 -7.88
CA GLU A 205 -6.93 7.45 -7.44
C GLU A 205 -7.12 8.81 -6.75
N ILE A 206 -6.18 9.21 -5.90
CA ILE A 206 -6.21 10.51 -5.21
C ILE A 206 -5.97 11.64 -6.19
N ALA A 207 -5.00 11.51 -7.08
CA ALA A 207 -4.72 12.51 -8.12
C ALA A 207 -5.94 12.74 -9.02
N ALA A 208 -6.71 11.68 -9.32
CA ALA A 208 -7.93 11.78 -10.11
C ALA A 208 -9.04 12.60 -9.42
N GLU A 209 -9.08 12.64 -8.09
CA GLU A 209 -10.05 13.38 -7.29
C GLU A 209 -9.65 14.85 -7.03
N LEU A 210 -8.38 15.22 -7.21
CA LEU A 210 -7.90 16.60 -7.04
C LEU A 210 -8.37 17.48 -8.21
N GLN A 211 -8.62 18.76 -7.92
CA GLN A 211 -8.82 19.78 -8.96
C GLN A 211 -7.50 20.06 -9.69
N ASP A 212 -7.54 20.45 -10.95
CA ASP A 212 -6.38 20.54 -11.83
C ASP A 212 -5.31 21.52 -11.30
N GLU A 213 -5.70 22.71 -10.83
CA GLU A 213 -4.79 23.68 -10.17
C GLU A 213 -4.10 23.06 -8.94
N ARG A 214 -4.88 22.38 -8.09
CA ARG A 214 -4.37 21.73 -6.89
C ARG A 214 -3.45 20.55 -7.20
N LEU A 215 -3.78 19.80 -8.25
CA LEU A 215 -2.96 18.70 -8.74
C LEU A 215 -1.64 19.20 -9.31
N ALA A 216 -1.65 20.30 -10.05
CA ALA A 216 -0.44 20.96 -10.56
C ALA A 216 0.51 21.35 -9.42
N ASP A 217 -0.01 22.03 -8.38
CA ASP A 217 0.78 22.39 -7.20
C ASP A 217 1.42 21.16 -6.51
N VAL A 218 0.66 20.07 -6.40
CA VAL A 218 1.14 18.82 -5.76
C VAL A 218 2.18 18.12 -6.64
N LEU A 219 1.96 18.08 -7.95
CA LEU A 219 2.91 17.47 -8.89
C LEU A 219 4.29 18.12 -8.82
N GLN A 220 4.37 19.45 -8.74
CA GLN A 220 5.64 20.17 -8.62
C GLN A 220 6.47 19.76 -7.38
N GLU A 221 5.80 19.29 -6.34
CA GLU A 221 6.45 18.84 -5.09
C GLU A 221 6.77 17.33 -5.08
N LEU A 222 6.22 16.54 -6.02
CA LEU A 222 6.46 15.12 -6.14
C LEU A 222 7.76 14.79 -6.86
N PRO A 223 8.38 13.63 -6.61
CA PRO A 223 9.46 13.12 -7.45
C PRO A 223 9.02 12.95 -8.90
N GLU A 224 9.92 13.20 -9.85
CA GLU A 224 9.66 13.10 -11.31
C GLU A 224 9.01 11.76 -11.71
N GLU A 225 9.47 10.64 -11.13
CA GLU A 225 8.89 9.32 -11.41
C GLU A 225 7.39 9.23 -11.05
N ASP A 226 6.96 9.87 -9.95
CA ASP A 226 5.58 9.90 -9.52
C ASP A 226 4.75 10.87 -10.36
N GLN A 227 5.33 12.02 -10.75
CA GLN A 227 4.71 12.98 -11.65
C GLN A 227 4.38 12.31 -12.99
N VAL A 228 5.36 11.68 -13.62
CA VAL A 228 5.19 10.97 -14.90
C VAL A 228 4.13 9.87 -14.77
N GLN A 229 4.16 9.14 -13.67
CA GLN A 229 3.18 8.09 -13.43
C GLN A 229 1.77 8.63 -13.31
N ILE A 230 1.53 9.66 -12.51
CA ILE A 230 0.21 10.28 -12.37
C ILE A 230 -0.27 10.80 -13.73
N LEU A 231 0.55 11.57 -14.43
CA LEU A 231 0.19 12.13 -15.73
C LEU A 231 -0.14 11.06 -16.77
N SER A 232 0.57 9.92 -16.77
CA SER A 232 0.32 8.82 -17.71
C SER A 232 -1.03 8.12 -17.52
N TYR A 233 -1.65 8.26 -16.35
CA TYR A 233 -2.97 7.70 -16.05
C TYR A 233 -4.12 8.68 -16.28
N LEU A 234 -3.85 9.97 -16.42
CA LEU A 234 -4.86 10.96 -16.76
C LEU A 234 -5.23 10.84 -18.25
N ALA A 235 -6.45 11.27 -18.59
CA ALA A 235 -6.80 11.48 -19.97
C ALA A 235 -5.94 12.61 -20.57
N ASP A 236 -5.57 12.51 -21.84
CA ASP A 236 -4.64 13.44 -22.49
C ASP A 236 -5.07 14.91 -22.34
N GLU A 237 -6.37 15.19 -22.47
CA GLU A 237 -6.93 16.53 -22.31
C GLU A 237 -6.74 17.06 -20.89
N ARG A 238 -6.92 16.21 -19.88
CA ARG A 238 -6.75 16.60 -18.49
C ARG A 238 -5.27 16.76 -18.14
N ALA A 239 -4.41 15.86 -18.62
CA ALA A 239 -2.96 15.99 -18.43
C ALA A 239 -2.45 17.33 -19.00
N ALA A 240 -2.94 17.72 -20.19
CA ALA A 240 -2.59 19.02 -20.77
C ALA A 240 -3.05 20.19 -19.90
N GLN A 241 -4.29 20.15 -19.38
CA GLN A 241 -4.81 21.19 -18.48
C GLN A 241 -3.97 21.32 -17.21
N VAL A 242 -3.60 20.19 -16.59
CA VAL A 242 -2.76 20.20 -15.38
C VAL A 242 -1.37 20.77 -15.69
N LEU A 243 -0.78 20.43 -16.83
CA LEU A 243 0.52 20.97 -17.26
C LEU A 243 0.45 22.48 -17.55
N GLU A 244 -0.69 22.99 -18.03
CA GLU A 244 -0.88 24.43 -18.23
C GLU A 244 -0.97 25.22 -16.91
N GLU A 245 -1.39 24.58 -15.82
CA GLU A 245 -1.45 25.18 -14.48
C GLU A 245 -0.09 25.13 -13.74
N MET A 246 0.87 24.31 -14.21
CA MET A 246 2.21 24.21 -13.63
C MET A 246 3.09 25.41 -14.00
N GLU A 247 4.15 25.64 -13.21
CA GLU A 247 5.18 26.58 -13.62
C GLU A 247 5.85 26.10 -14.94
N PRO A 248 6.10 27.02 -15.91
CA PRO A 248 6.56 26.63 -17.25
C PRO A 248 7.87 25.82 -17.26
N ASP A 249 8.77 26.08 -16.32
CA ASP A 249 10.04 25.39 -16.22
C ASP A 249 9.82 23.94 -15.74
N ASP A 250 8.95 23.72 -14.74
CA ASP A 250 8.62 22.39 -14.21
C ASP A 250 7.85 21.56 -15.24
N ALA A 251 6.91 22.18 -15.96
CA ALA A 251 6.18 21.51 -17.03
C ALA A 251 7.09 21.10 -18.19
N ALA A 252 8.11 21.91 -18.52
CA ALA A 252 9.06 21.59 -19.58
C ALA A 252 9.94 20.38 -19.24
N ASP A 253 10.38 20.26 -17.99
CA ASP A 253 11.21 19.15 -17.53
C ASP A 253 10.49 17.78 -17.64
N LEU A 254 9.16 17.78 -17.55
CA LEU A 254 8.34 16.56 -17.70
C LEU A 254 8.09 16.13 -19.15
N LEU A 255 8.38 17.00 -20.13
CA LEU A 255 8.12 16.76 -21.55
C LEU A 255 9.38 16.33 -22.32
N ILE A 256 10.54 16.25 -21.66
CA ILE A 256 11.82 15.83 -22.25
C ILE A 256 12.04 14.34 -22.03
#